data_e451c6d38c92d25314fcf4046b4daef0
#
_entry.id   e451c6d38c92d25314fcf4046b4daef0
#
_cell.length_a   1.000
_cell.length_b   1.000
_cell.length_c   1.000
_cell.angle_alpha   90.00
_cell.angle_beta   90.00
_cell.angle_gamma   90.00
#
_symmetry.space_group_name_H-M   'P 1'
#
loop_
_entity.id
_entity.type
_entity.pdbx_description
1 polymer ?
#
loop_
_entity_poly.entity_id
_entity_poly.type
_entity_poly.pdbx_seq_one_letter_code
_entity_poly.pdbx_strand_id
1 'polypeptide(L)'
;MILPLPKAILFDWDNTLVESWAVINDALNYTLGTFNKNHWSISETKARARKSLRDSFPEMFGENWEKAAEVFYGRFEEIHISRLETKSGTQNMLEEILELGIFMGIVSNKRGDFLRKEVCHLGWDKYFSSIVGAGDTECDK
;
A
#
# COMPACT_ATOMS: atom_id res chain seq x y z
N MET A 1 35.23 1.79 6.64
CA MET A 1 34.88 2.25 5.26
C MET A 1 33.66 3.14 5.35
N ILE A 2 33.75 4.34 4.84
CA ILE A 2 32.59 5.23 4.75
C ILE A 2 32.00 5.03 3.35
N LEU A 3 30.77 4.53 3.31
CA LEU A 3 30.05 4.40 2.04
C LEU A 3 29.55 5.78 1.58
N PRO A 4 29.61 6.08 0.29
CA PRO A 4 29.03 7.31 -0.23
C PRO A 4 27.50 7.31 0.01
N LEU A 5 26.93 8.51 0.20
CA LEU A 5 25.46 8.63 0.28
C LEU A 5 24.84 8.16 -1.04
N PRO A 6 23.68 7.49 -0.97
CA PRO A 6 22.95 7.09 -2.16
C PRO A 6 22.45 8.35 -2.90
N LYS A 7 22.28 8.24 -4.21
CA LYS A 7 21.67 9.30 -5.02
C LYS A 7 20.14 9.29 -4.93
N ALA A 8 19.58 8.12 -4.69
CA ALA A 8 18.13 7.92 -4.59
C ALA A 8 17.81 6.77 -3.63
N ILE A 9 16.61 6.83 -3.02
CA ILE A 9 16.05 5.77 -2.18
C ILE A 9 14.64 5.49 -2.69
N LEU A 10 14.34 4.21 -2.92
CA LEU A 10 13.00 3.73 -3.22
C LEU A 10 12.41 3.06 -1.99
N PHE A 11 11.24 3.51 -1.59
CA PHE A 11 10.49 2.97 -0.46
C PHE A 11 9.32 2.12 -0.94
N ASP A 12 9.03 1.07 -0.21
CA ASP A 12 7.69 0.51 -0.15
C ASP A 12 6.77 1.45 0.64
N TRP A 13 5.46 1.27 0.55
CA TRP A 13 4.47 2.12 1.23
C TRP A 13 3.84 1.41 2.44
N ASP A 14 2.94 0.46 2.16
CA ASP A 14 2.20 -0.25 3.20
C ASP A 14 3.12 -0.98 4.18
N ASN A 15 2.95 -0.69 5.46
CA ASN A 15 3.70 -1.29 6.57
C ASN A 15 5.23 -1.03 6.52
N THR A 16 5.64 -0.07 5.71
CA THR A 16 7.00 0.48 5.66
C THR A 16 6.99 1.94 6.10
N LEU A 17 6.21 2.79 5.47
CA LEU A 17 6.05 4.21 5.83
C LEU A 17 4.75 4.48 6.57
N VAL A 18 3.71 3.69 6.34
CA VAL A 18 2.40 3.78 6.98
C VAL A 18 1.97 2.42 7.54
N GLU A 19 1.06 2.44 8.52
CA GLU A 19 0.44 1.25 9.09
C GLU A 19 -0.84 0.92 8.32
N SER A 20 -0.89 -0.23 7.65
CA SER A 20 -2.01 -0.59 6.77
C SER A 20 -2.69 -1.91 7.08
N TRP A 21 -2.11 -2.76 7.93
CA TRP A 21 -2.64 -4.11 8.14
C TRP A 21 -4.08 -4.15 8.62
N ALA A 22 -4.47 -3.26 9.52
CA ALA A 22 -5.85 -3.23 10.04
C ALA A 22 -6.86 -2.86 8.95
N VAL A 23 -6.52 -1.91 8.10
CA VAL A 23 -7.35 -1.45 6.98
C VAL A 23 -7.45 -2.52 5.89
N ILE A 24 -6.32 -3.13 5.53
CA ILE A 24 -6.28 -4.24 4.55
C ILE A 24 -7.10 -5.43 5.06
N ASN A 25 -6.93 -5.81 6.32
CA ASN A 25 -7.68 -6.90 6.94
C ASN A 25 -9.18 -6.63 6.96
N ASP A 26 -9.61 -5.42 7.29
CA ASP A 26 -11.03 -5.02 7.28
C ASP A 26 -11.63 -5.17 5.87
N ALA A 27 -11.01 -4.56 4.87
CA ALA A 27 -11.50 -4.61 3.49
C ALA A 27 -11.50 -6.05 2.94
N LEU A 28 -10.47 -6.84 3.27
CA LEU A 28 -10.38 -8.23 2.87
C LEU A 28 -11.48 -9.08 3.52
N ASN A 29 -11.71 -8.94 4.81
CA ASN A 29 -12.75 -9.68 5.53
C ASN A 29 -14.16 -9.28 5.11
N TYR A 30 -14.37 -8.00 4.81
CA TYR A 30 -15.62 -7.55 4.21
C TYR A 30 -15.88 -8.27 2.87
N THR A 31 -14.85 -8.39 2.05
CA THR A 31 -14.93 -9.10 0.77
C THR A 31 -15.13 -10.60 0.97
N LEU A 32 -14.34 -11.25 1.82
CA LEU A 32 -14.48 -12.68 2.13
C LEU A 32 -15.89 -13.01 2.61
N GLY A 33 -16.44 -12.22 3.52
CA GLY A 33 -17.81 -12.38 4.01
C GLY A 33 -18.87 -12.24 2.93
N THR A 34 -18.71 -11.30 2.00
CA THR A 34 -19.61 -11.11 0.85
C THR A 34 -19.67 -12.37 -0.05
N PHE A 35 -18.57 -13.10 -0.15
CA PHE A 35 -18.49 -14.35 -0.93
C PHE A 35 -18.61 -15.61 -0.08
N ASN A 36 -19.14 -15.52 1.14
CA ASN A 36 -19.35 -16.64 2.07
C ASN A 36 -18.07 -17.43 2.38
N LYS A 37 -16.93 -16.73 2.42
CA LYS A 37 -15.64 -17.30 2.80
C LYS A 37 -15.29 -16.95 4.25
N ASN A 38 -14.47 -17.79 4.86
CA ASN A 38 -14.01 -17.56 6.23
C ASN A 38 -13.14 -16.31 6.32
N HIS A 39 -13.33 -15.53 7.38
CA HIS A 39 -12.51 -14.37 7.68
C HIS A 39 -11.09 -14.79 8.06
N TRP A 40 -10.14 -13.92 7.77
CA TRP A 40 -8.76 -14.08 8.17
C TRP A 40 -8.45 -13.18 9.38
N SER A 41 -7.63 -13.71 10.28
CA SER A 41 -6.98 -12.88 11.29
C SER A 41 -5.97 -11.92 10.65
N ILE A 42 -5.54 -10.91 11.39
CA ILE A 42 -4.45 -10.02 10.93
C ILE A 42 -3.18 -10.82 10.64
N SER A 43 -2.88 -11.84 11.46
CA SER A 43 -1.73 -12.73 11.25
C SER A 43 -1.82 -13.50 9.95
N GLU A 44 -2.98 -14.05 9.61
CA GLU A 44 -3.22 -14.74 8.33
C GLU A 44 -3.12 -13.76 7.15
N THR A 45 -3.67 -12.56 7.29
CA THR A 45 -3.55 -11.51 6.27
C THR A 45 -2.09 -11.15 6.01
N LYS A 46 -1.29 -10.95 7.05
CA LYS A 46 0.15 -10.70 6.94
C LYS A 46 0.91 -11.82 6.22
N ALA A 47 0.52 -13.07 6.47
CA ALA A 47 1.17 -14.23 5.86
C ALA A 47 0.81 -14.39 4.37
N ARG A 48 -0.39 -14.00 3.96
CA ARG A 48 -0.99 -14.32 2.64
C ARG A 48 -1.07 -13.14 1.69
N ALA A 49 -1.29 -11.91 2.18
CA ALA A 49 -1.48 -10.71 1.38
C ALA A 49 -0.15 -10.06 1.00
N ARG A 50 0.67 -10.74 0.21
CA ARG A 50 2.02 -10.28 -0.21
C ARG A 50 2.12 -9.84 -1.66
N LYS A 51 1.12 -10.17 -2.48
CA LYS A 51 1.06 -9.82 -3.90
C LYS A 51 0.06 -8.70 -4.12
N SER A 52 0.08 -8.10 -5.30
CA SER A 52 -0.99 -7.20 -5.71
C SER A 52 -2.33 -7.94 -5.74
N LEU A 53 -3.41 -7.19 -5.63
CA LEU A 53 -4.76 -7.75 -5.67
C LEU A 53 -5.02 -8.46 -7.02
N ARG A 54 -4.58 -7.88 -8.14
CA ARG A 54 -4.80 -8.49 -9.45
C ARG A 54 -4.08 -9.84 -9.62
N ASP A 55 -3.00 -10.06 -8.85
CA ASP A 55 -2.27 -11.33 -8.86
C ASP A 55 -2.84 -12.35 -7.87
N SER A 56 -3.40 -11.90 -6.74
CA SER A 56 -3.87 -12.79 -5.67
C SER A 56 -5.36 -13.13 -5.75
N PHE A 57 -6.21 -12.22 -6.20
CA PHE A 57 -7.66 -12.42 -6.21
C PHE A 57 -8.15 -13.52 -7.15
N PRO A 58 -7.57 -13.76 -8.33
CA PRO A 58 -7.94 -14.92 -9.15
C PRO A 58 -7.75 -16.26 -8.42
N GLU A 59 -6.68 -16.39 -7.64
CA GLU A 59 -6.43 -17.59 -6.82
C GLU A 59 -7.47 -17.75 -5.69
N MET A 60 -7.90 -16.63 -5.09
CA MET A 60 -8.80 -16.60 -3.94
C MET A 60 -10.28 -16.74 -4.32
N PHE A 61 -10.70 -16.15 -5.43
CA PHE A 61 -12.11 -15.99 -5.80
C PHE A 61 -12.47 -16.63 -7.16
N GLY A 62 -11.50 -17.20 -7.88
CA GLY A 62 -11.73 -17.83 -9.18
C GLY A 62 -12.39 -16.89 -10.18
N GLU A 63 -13.45 -17.32 -10.84
CA GLU A 63 -14.19 -16.52 -11.84
C GLU A 63 -14.84 -15.25 -11.27
N ASN A 64 -15.04 -15.19 -9.96
CA ASN A 64 -15.64 -14.04 -9.28
C ASN A 64 -14.61 -12.98 -8.85
N TRP A 65 -13.34 -13.12 -9.21
CA TRP A 65 -12.28 -12.27 -8.71
C TRP A 65 -12.46 -10.78 -9.04
N GLU A 66 -13.03 -10.44 -10.19
CA GLU A 66 -13.29 -9.04 -10.57
C GLU A 66 -14.36 -8.41 -9.69
N LYS A 67 -15.45 -9.14 -9.42
CA LYS A 67 -16.49 -8.70 -8.48
C LYS A 67 -15.96 -8.57 -7.05
N ALA A 68 -15.11 -9.51 -6.65
CA ALA A 68 -14.45 -9.44 -5.36
C ALA A 68 -13.52 -8.22 -5.27
N ALA A 69 -12.81 -7.88 -6.33
CA ALA A 69 -11.99 -6.68 -6.42
C ALA A 69 -12.82 -5.40 -6.28
N GLU A 70 -13.98 -5.31 -6.92
CA GLU A 70 -14.90 -4.18 -6.78
C GLU A 70 -15.37 -4.02 -5.33
N VAL A 71 -15.74 -5.12 -4.66
CA VAL A 71 -16.16 -5.10 -3.25
C VAL A 71 -15.01 -4.65 -2.34
N PHE A 72 -13.83 -5.21 -2.55
CA PHE A 72 -12.63 -4.83 -1.79
C PHE A 72 -12.29 -3.35 -1.94
N TYR A 73 -12.21 -2.87 -3.17
CA TYR A 73 -11.86 -1.47 -3.43
C TYR A 73 -12.94 -0.50 -2.96
N GLY A 74 -14.22 -0.87 -3.06
CA GLY A 74 -15.31 -0.06 -2.51
C GLY A 74 -15.16 0.11 -1.00
N ARG A 75 -14.94 -0.97 -0.27
CA ARG A 75 -14.71 -0.91 1.18
C ARG A 75 -13.42 -0.17 1.53
N PHE A 76 -12.34 -0.46 0.81
CA PHE A 76 -11.05 0.20 1.02
C PHE A 76 -11.15 1.72 0.82
N GLU A 77 -11.83 2.17 -0.22
CA GLU A 77 -12.05 3.60 -0.49
C GLU A 77 -12.79 4.32 0.63
N GLU A 78 -13.74 3.62 1.28
CA GLU A 78 -14.48 4.19 2.41
C GLU A 78 -13.61 4.45 3.64
N ILE A 79 -12.60 3.61 3.89
CA ILE A 79 -11.91 3.56 5.19
C ILE A 79 -10.44 3.98 5.13
N HIS A 80 -9.77 3.92 3.97
CA HIS A 80 -8.30 4.01 3.93
C HIS A 80 -7.76 5.38 4.33
N ILE A 81 -8.42 6.46 3.98
CA ILE A 81 -7.99 7.82 4.34
C ILE A 81 -8.28 8.12 5.81
N SER A 82 -9.49 7.84 6.28
CA SER A 82 -9.89 8.13 7.67
C SER A 82 -9.12 7.32 8.71
N ARG A 83 -8.58 6.17 8.31
CA ARG A 83 -7.83 5.25 9.18
C ARG A 83 -6.34 5.17 8.84
N LEU A 84 -5.84 6.09 8.02
CA LEU A 84 -4.43 6.15 7.64
C LEU A 84 -3.58 6.59 8.84
N GLU A 85 -2.60 5.77 9.19
CA GLU A 85 -1.65 6.04 10.27
C GLU A 85 -0.21 5.93 9.73
N THR A 86 0.63 6.87 10.11
CA THR A 86 2.05 6.84 9.76
C THR A 86 2.84 6.04 10.79
N LYS A 87 3.90 5.39 10.37
CA LYS A 87 4.85 4.80 11.32
C LYS A 87 5.61 5.87 12.08
N SER A 88 5.86 5.62 13.36
CA SER A 88 6.62 6.54 14.22
C SER A 88 7.99 6.86 13.61
N GLY A 89 8.35 8.13 13.61
CA GLY A 89 9.64 8.61 13.11
C GLY A 89 9.75 8.74 11.59
N THR A 90 8.76 8.28 10.82
CA THR A 90 8.82 8.29 9.35
C THR A 90 8.94 9.70 8.78
N GLN A 91 8.12 10.63 9.24
CA GLN A 91 8.16 11.99 8.73
C GLN A 91 9.50 12.66 8.98
N ASN A 92 10.05 12.55 10.18
CA ASN A 92 11.36 13.11 10.51
C ASN A 92 12.46 12.50 9.63
N MET A 93 12.42 11.19 9.40
CA MET A 93 13.36 10.51 8.49
C MET A 93 13.25 11.06 7.06
N LEU A 94 12.04 11.24 6.53
CA LEU A 94 11.83 11.78 5.19
C LEU A 94 12.33 13.22 5.07
N GLU A 95 12.12 14.04 6.08
CA GLU A 95 12.63 15.42 6.15
C GLU A 95 14.17 15.45 6.14
N GLU A 96 14.82 14.63 6.96
CA GLU A 96 16.28 14.52 6.99
C GLU A 96 16.87 14.07 5.66
N ILE A 97 16.25 13.08 5.01
CA ILE A 97 16.69 12.59 3.69
C ILE A 97 16.54 13.67 2.62
N LEU A 98 15.44 14.43 2.68
CA LEU A 98 15.21 15.55 1.76
C LEU A 98 16.27 16.64 1.93
N GLU A 99 16.63 16.99 3.16
CA GLU A 99 17.68 17.98 3.48
C GLU A 99 19.06 17.53 2.96
N LEU A 100 19.32 16.23 2.91
CA LEU A 100 20.55 15.67 2.33
C LEU A 100 20.57 15.73 0.80
N GLY A 101 19.48 16.17 0.16
CA GLY A 101 19.39 16.25 -1.31
C GLY A 101 19.28 14.89 -2.00
N ILE A 102 18.83 13.84 -1.30
CA ILE A 102 18.68 12.50 -1.84
C ILE A 102 17.28 12.39 -2.46
N PHE A 103 17.19 11.94 -3.70
CA PHE A 103 15.92 11.69 -4.34
C PHE A 103 15.18 10.51 -3.71
N MET A 104 13.88 10.67 -3.48
CA MET A 104 13.04 9.61 -2.93
C MET A 104 11.92 9.24 -3.89
N GLY A 105 11.59 7.96 -3.95
CA GLY A 105 10.46 7.43 -4.70
C GLY A 105 9.73 6.36 -3.91
N ILE A 106 8.50 6.07 -4.33
CA ILE A 106 7.67 4.99 -3.79
C ILE A 106 7.39 3.98 -4.90
N VAL A 107 7.55 2.70 -4.60
CA VAL A 107 7.12 1.57 -5.44
C VAL A 107 6.31 0.62 -4.56
N SER A 108 5.03 0.45 -4.87
CA SER A 108 4.08 -0.29 -4.03
C SER A 108 3.16 -1.19 -4.86
N ASN A 109 2.73 -2.31 -4.27
CA ASN A 109 1.65 -3.14 -4.81
C ASN A 109 0.24 -2.55 -4.54
N LYS A 110 0.15 -1.46 -3.82
CA LYS A 110 -1.11 -0.71 -3.68
C LYS A 110 -1.50 -0.08 -5.03
N ARG A 111 -2.79 -0.09 -5.37
CA ARG A 111 -3.29 0.58 -6.56
C ARG A 111 -2.88 2.05 -6.57
N GLY A 112 -2.36 2.51 -7.71
CA GLY A 112 -1.67 3.80 -7.79
C GLY A 112 -2.51 5.00 -7.41
N ASP A 113 -3.81 5.00 -7.74
CA ASP A 113 -4.73 6.08 -7.37
C ASP A 113 -4.94 6.19 -5.85
N PHE A 114 -5.08 5.07 -5.14
CA PHE A 114 -5.15 5.06 -3.68
C PHE A 114 -3.83 5.50 -3.03
N LEU A 115 -2.72 5.02 -3.57
CA LEU A 115 -1.38 5.41 -3.10
C LEU A 115 -1.21 6.94 -3.17
N ARG A 116 -1.53 7.55 -4.31
CA ARG A 116 -1.43 9.00 -4.49
C ARG A 116 -2.37 9.78 -3.58
N LYS A 117 -3.59 9.29 -3.36
CA LYS A 117 -4.54 9.89 -2.40
C LYS A 117 -3.98 9.90 -0.98
N GLU A 118 -3.36 8.80 -0.56
CA GLU A 118 -2.78 8.69 0.78
C GLU A 118 -1.56 9.61 0.95
N VAL A 119 -0.66 9.63 -0.03
CA VAL A 119 0.50 10.53 -0.03
C VAL A 119 0.05 12.00 0.04
N CYS A 120 -0.93 12.38 -0.77
CA CYS A 120 -1.49 13.73 -0.78
C CYS A 120 -2.15 14.08 0.55
N HIS A 121 -2.93 13.17 1.13
CA HIS A 121 -3.59 13.37 2.42
C HIS A 121 -2.60 13.67 3.56
N LEU A 122 -1.44 13.03 3.55
CA LEU A 122 -0.37 13.26 4.52
C LEU A 122 0.44 14.53 4.24
N GLY A 123 0.25 15.17 3.08
CA GLY A 123 1.08 16.31 2.65
C GLY A 123 2.51 15.90 2.31
N TRP A 124 2.71 14.65 1.92
CA TRP A 124 4.03 14.06 1.67
C TRP A 124 4.48 14.10 0.20
N ASP A 125 3.69 14.69 -0.69
CA ASP A 125 4.04 14.88 -2.12
C ASP A 125 5.42 15.52 -2.30
N LYS A 126 5.76 16.46 -1.44
CA LYS A 126 7.03 17.19 -1.46
C LYS A 126 8.27 16.32 -1.26
N TYR A 127 8.12 15.13 -0.67
CA TYR A 127 9.23 14.23 -0.41
C TYR A 127 9.57 13.33 -1.59
N PHE A 128 8.61 13.03 -2.47
CA PHE A 128 8.76 12.00 -3.49
C PHE A 128 8.73 12.58 -4.89
N SER A 129 9.79 12.30 -5.66
CA SER A 129 9.88 12.67 -7.07
C SER A 129 9.21 11.64 -8.01
N SER A 130 8.92 10.44 -7.51
CA SER A 130 8.23 9.39 -8.25
C SER A 130 7.37 8.54 -7.31
N ILE A 131 6.14 8.24 -7.72
CA ILE A 131 5.17 7.44 -6.98
C ILE A 131 4.55 6.44 -7.95
N VAL A 132 4.87 5.16 -7.80
CA VAL A 132 4.43 4.08 -8.68
C VAL A 132 3.68 3.02 -7.87
N GLY A 133 2.43 2.80 -8.22
CA GLY A 133 1.56 1.78 -7.64
C GLY A 133 1.15 0.71 -8.64
N ALA A 134 0.40 -0.29 -8.16
CA ALA A 134 -0.19 -1.32 -9.01
C ALA A 134 -1.10 -0.69 -10.07
N GLY A 135 -1.00 -1.19 -11.29
CA GLY A 135 -1.74 -0.68 -12.44
C GLY A 135 -1.12 0.51 -13.15
N ASP A 136 -0.08 1.14 -12.60
CA ASP A 136 0.63 2.25 -13.24
C ASP A 136 1.59 1.78 -14.33
N THR A 137 2.00 0.50 -14.29
CA THR A 137 2.91 -0.14 -15.23
C THR A 137 2.36 -1.48 -15.70
N GLU A 138 2.99 -2.12 -16.69
CA GLU A 138 2.57 -3.42 -17.20
C GLU A 138 2.64 -4.53 -16.15
N CYS A 139 3.65 -4.46 -15.28
CA CYS A 139 3.86 -5.40 -14.17
C CYS A 139 3.74 -4.69 -12.83
N ASP A 140 3.12 -5.35 -11.86
CA ASP A 140 3.14 -4.92 -10.47
C ASP A 140 4.49 -5.31 -9.81
N LYS A 141 4.76 -4.74 -8.64
CA LYS A 141 5.97 -4.99 -7.87
C LYS A 141 6.13 -6.46 -7.47
#